data_b40e1b58d869aeec7f5ed11298ff5fce
#
_entry.id   b40e1b58d869aeec7f5ed11298ff5fce
#
_cell.length_a   1.000
_cell.length_b   1.000
_cell.length_c   1.000
_cell.angle_alpha   90.00
_cell.angle_beta   90.00
_cell.angle_gamma   90.00
#
_symmetry.space_group_name_H-M   'P 1'
#
loop_
_entity.id
_entity.type
_entity.pdbx_description
1 polymer ?
#
loop_
_entity_poly.entity_id
_entity_poly.type
_entity_poly.pdbx_seq_one_letter_code
_entity_poly.pdbx_strand_id
1 'polypeptide(L)'
;MKVLVQQYEDLINYLKVNGAHLNTVRPEYLLSLSDYNKFLKMNPKEENMKPKTLERVWPYLAMESWLTVFYQVLKIYYLNRVTPKSFKNLPGLPPSETGVEPNMTKSNVYSVPETILLKWLTYHYCKVNPMHPKVISNFDADL
;
A
#
# COMPACT_ATOMS: atom_id res chain seq x y z
N MET A 1 -7.02 26.74 5.63
CA MET A 1 -6.92 25.91 4.42
C MET A 1 -5.49 25.72 3.96
N LYS A 2 -4.71 26.79 3.68
CA LYS A 2 -3.30 26.67 3.28
C LYS A 2 -2.46 25.79 4.22
N VAL A 3 -2.61 25.97 5.54
CA VAL A 3 -1.90 25.17 6.55
C VAL A 3 -2.22 23.69 6.44
N LEU A 4 -3.49 23.32 6.24
CA LEU A 4 -3.91 21.93 6.14
C LEU A 4 -3.37 21.25 4.87
N VAL A 5 -3.41 21.92 3.73
CA VAL A 5 -2.81 21.41 2.48
C VAL A 5 -1.31 21.22 2.65
N GLN A 6 -0.63 22.19 3.30
CA GLN A 6 0.80 22.08 3.59
C GLN A 6 1.13 20.88 4.48
N GLN A 7 0.32 20.61 5.51
CA GLN A 7 0.50 19.43 6.38
C GLN A 7 0.40 18.13 5.59
N TYR A 8 -0.55 18.02 4.65
CA TYR A 8 -0.65 16.84 3.79
C TYR A 8 0.51 16.75 2.79
N GLU A 9 0.97 17.86 2.26
CA GLU A 9 2.16 17.90 1.41
C GLU A 9 3.41 17.44 2.17
N ASP A 10 3.60 17.93 3.40
CA ASP A 10 4.70 17.54 4.27
C ASP A 10 4.63 16.03 4.61
N LEU A 11 3.43 15.50 4.88
CA LEU A 11 3.21 14.08 5.10
C LEU A 11 3.59 13.25 3.86
N ILE A 12 3.11 13.64 2.68
CA ILE A 12 3.42 12.95 1.43
C ILE A 12 4.94 12.99 1.16
N ASN A 13 5.57 14.13 1.35
CA ASN A 13 7.00 14.28 1.15
C ASN A 13 7.81 13.43 2.15
N TYR A 14 7.41 13.43 3.42
CA TYR A 14 8.01 12.56 4.43
C TYR A 14 7.92 11.08 4.05
N LEU A 15 6.76 10.62 3.61
CA LEU A 15 6.57 9.24 3.16
C LEU A 15 7.40 8.92 1.92
N LYS A 16 7.49 9.84 0.95
CA LYS A 16 8.34 9.68 -0.25
C LYS A 16 9.82 9.54 0.08
N VAL A 17 10.32 10.36 1.00
CA VAL A 17 11.71 10.25 1.50
C VAL A 17 11.97 8.87 2.14
N ASN A 18 10.96 8.26 2.76
CA ASN A 18 11.03 6.92 3.33
C ASN A 18 10.72 5.79 2.34
N GLY A 19 10.64 6.08 1.03
CA GLY A 19 10.49 5.07 -0.02
C GLY A 19 9.05 4.82 -0.49
N ALA A 20 8.08 5.69 -0.15
CA ALA A 20 6.72 5.59 -0.65
C ALA A 20 6.59 6.01 -2.10
N HIS A 21 5.77 5.28 -2.85
CA HIS A 21 5.37 5.62 -4.21
C HIS A 21 4.02 6.36 -4.21
N LEU A 22 4.06 7.69 -4.01
CA LEU A 22 2.89 8.57 -3.90
C LEU A 22 2.83 9.63 -5.00
N ASN A 23 3.28 9.30 -6.22
CA ASN A 23 3.36 10.27 -7.32
C ASN A 23 1.98 10.68 -7.87
N THR A 24 0.97 9.85 -7.69
CA THR A 24 -0.41 10.09 -8.14
C THR A 24 -1.28 10.76 -7.08
N VAL A 25 -0.81 10.81 -5.83
CA VAL A 25 -1.55 11.41 -4.72
C VAL A 25 -1.21 12.88 -4.60
N ARG A 26 -2.21 13.75 -4.76
CA ARG A 26 -2.09 15.18 -4.54
C ARG A 26 -2.56 15.53 -3.12
N PRO A 27 -1.90 16.49 -2.43
CA PRO A 27 -2.27 16.86 -1.05
C PRO A 27 -3.74 17.27 -0.90
N GLU A 28 -4.28 17.99 -1.88
CA GLU A 28 -5.67 18.45 -1.88
C GLU A 28 -6.69 17.30 -2.00
N TYR A 29 -6.33 16.13 -2.53
CA TYR A 29 -7.22 14.96 -2.60
C TYR A 29 -7.42 14.26 -1.25
N LEU A 30 -6.61 14.60 -0.26
CA LEU A 30 -6.75 14.13 1.13
C LEU A 30 -7.70 14.99 1.96
N LEU A 31 -8.21 16.11 1.40
CA LEU A 31 -9.17 16.98 2.04
C LEU A 31 -10.58 16.37 2.08
N SER A 32 -11.43 16.86 2.97
CA SER A 32 -12.88 16.66 2.82
C SER A 32 -13.40 17.41 1.60
N LEU A 33 -14.55 16.99 1.02
CA LEU A 33 -15.18 17.72 -0.09
C LEU A 33 -15.45 19.19 0.27
N SER A 34 -15.89 19.46 1.50
CA SER A 34 -16.12 20.81 2.01
C SER A 34 -14.85 21.66 1.98
N ASP A 35 -13.74 21.07 2.40
CA ASP A 35 -12.46 21.78 2.46
C ASP A 35 -11.82 21.90 1.08
N TYR A 36 -12.00 20.91 0.21
CA TYR A 36 -11.59 21.02 -1.18
C TYR A 36 -12.34 22.15 -1.92
N ASN A 37 -13.64 22.32 -1.69
CA ASN A 37 -14.40 23.43 -2.25
C ASN A 37 -13.90 24.81 -1.75
N LYS A 38 -13.46 24.89 -0.49
CA LYS A 38 -12.80 26.10 0.03
C LYS A 38 -11.43 26.32 -0.62
N PHE A 39 -10.67 25.25 -0.83
CA PHE A 39 -9.38 25.29 -1.52
C PHE A 39 -9.54 25.81 -2.96
N LEU A 40 -10.52 25.30 -3.72
CA LEU A 40 -10.80 25.76 -5.09
C LEU A 40 -11.18 27.24 -5.15
N LYS A 41 -11.99 27.76 -4.20
CA LYS A 41 -12.31 29.19 -4.12
C LYS A 41 -11.06 30.06 -3.93
N MET A 42 -10.05 29.54 -3.25
CA MET A 42 -8.77 30.25 -3.05
C MET A 42 -7.79 30.07 -4.21
N ASN A 43 -7.99 29.03 -5.04
CA ASN A 43 -7.13 28.65 -6.15
C ASN A 43 -7.98 28.35 -7.41
N PRO A 44 -8.59 29.36 -8.04
CA PRO A 44 -9.53 29.13 -9.17
C PRO A 44 -8.90 28.43 -10.39
N LYS A 45 -7.56 28.52 -10.52
CA LYS A 45 -6.81 27.84 -11.61
C LYS A 45 -6.76 26.32 -11.46
N GLU A 46 -7.03 25.79 -10.28
CA GLU A 46 -7.07 24.36 -9.99
C GLU A 46 -8.46 23.73 -10.23
N GLU A 47 -9.46 24.53 -10.62
CA GLU A 47 -10.80 24.06 -10.90
C GLU A 47 -10.84 23.34 -12.26
N ASN A 48 -10.71 22.00 -12.22
CA ASN A 48 -10.67 21.16 -13.42
C ASN A 48 -12.00 20.44 -13.70
N MET A 49 -13.00 20.54 -12.82
CA MET A 49 -14.25 19.79 -12.92
C MET A 49 -15.46 20.67 -12.59
N LYS A 50 -16.58 20.42 -13.29
CA LYS A 50 -17.86 21.04 -12.94
C LYS A 50 -18.32 20.58 -11.54
N PRO A 51 -18.97 21.43 -10.72
CA PRO A 51 -19.34 21.10 -9.33
C PRO A 51 -20.12 19.79 -9.18
N LYS A 52 -21.14 19.56 -10.03
CA LYS A 52 -21.94 18.30 -10.00
C LYS A 52 -21.11 17.05 -10.32
N THR A 53 -20.14 17.17 -11.20
CA THR A 53 -19.23 16.06 -11.53
C THR A 53 -18.29 15.80 -10.37
N LEU A 54 -17.79 16.85 -9.75
CA LEU A 54 -16.91 16.78 -8.58
C LEU A 54 -17.60 16.07 -7.42
N GLU A 55 -18.81 16.45 -7.04
CA GLU A 55 -19.58 15.81 -5.96
C GLU A 55 -19.73 14.29 -6.16
N ARG A 56 -19.94 13.86 -7.41
CA ARG A 56 -20.10 12.45 -7.75
C ARG A 56 -18.77 11.68 -7.69
N VAL A 57 -17.68 12.27 -8.13
CA VAL A 57 -16.37 11.61 -8.28
C VAL A 57 -15.55 11.71 -7.01
N TRP A 58 -15.74 12.75 -6.20
CA TRP A 58 -14.94 13.04 -5.02
C TRP A 58 -14.81 11.89 -4.03
N PRO A 59 -15.89 11.17 -3.63
CA PRO A 59 -15.77 10.07 -2.68
C PRO A 59 -14.77 9.00 -3.15
N TYR A 60 -14.77 8.68 -4.44
CA TYR A 60 -13.85 7.69 -5.02
C TYR A 60 -12.42 8.21 -5.07
N LEU A 61 -12.22 9.46 -5.50
CA LEU A 61 -10.91 10.09 -5.61
C LEU A 61 -10.24 10.23 -4.23
N ALA A 62 -10.99 10.71 -3.24
CA ALA A 62 -10.50 10.84 -1.88
C ALA A 62 -10.21 9.48 -1.24
N MET A 63 -11.11 8.50 -1.41
CA MET A 63 -10.93 7.14 -0.92
C MET A 63 -9.67 6.50 -1.53
N GLU A 64 -9.52 6.55 -2.86
CA GLU A 64 -8.35 6.00 -3.55
C GLU A 64 -7.05 6.65 -3.08
N SER A 65 -7.05 7.98 -2.92
CA SER A 65 -5.89 8.72 -2.43
C SER A 65 -5.51 8.30 -1.01
N TRP A 66 -6.48 8.21 -0.10
CA TRP A 66 -6.25 7.75 1.28
C TRP A 66 -5.82 6.29 1.35
N LEU A 67 -6.42 5.39 0.57
CA LEU A 67 -6.02 3.99 0.49
C LEU A 67 -4.57 3.87 -0.01
N THR A 68 -4.20 4.64 -1.03
CA THR A 68 -2.83 4.65 -1.54
C THR A 68 -1.84 5.09 -0.46
N VAL A 69 -2.14 6.16 0.28
CA VAL A 69 -1.31 6.60 1.42
C VAL A 69 -1.21 5.49 2.47
N PHE A 70 -2.34 4.90 2.86
CA PHE A 70 -2.40 3.84 3.87
C PHE A 70 -1.57 2.62 3.47
N TYR A 71 -1.70 2.12 2.24
CA TYR A 71 -0.90 1.00 1.75
C TYR A 71 0.59 1.31 1.71
N GLN A 72 0.98 2.52 1.36
CA GLN A 72 2.39 2.92 1.41
C GLN A 72 2.93 3.00 2.83
N VAL A 73 2.13 3.45 3.79
CA VAL A 73 2.48 3.41 5.23
C VAL A 73 2.68 1.95 5.69
N LEU A 74 1.76 1.04 5.34
CA LEU A 74 1.92 -0.38 5.63
C LEU A 74 3.19 -0.96 4.99
N LYS A 75 3.46 -0.62 3.73
CA LYS A 75 4.66 -1.08 3.03
C LYS A 75 5.93 -0.63 3.74
N ILE A 76 6.04 0.64 4.08
CA ILE A 76 7.25 1.21 4.67
C ILE A 76 7.49 0.70 6.10
N TYR A 77 6.45 0.70 6.94
CA TYR A 77 6.62 0.50 8.37
C TYR A 77 6.35 -0.94 8.83
N TYR A 78 5.55 -1.71 8.09
CA TYR A 78 5.18 -3.07 8.49
C TYR A 78 5.77 -4.15 7.61
N LEU A 79 5.73 -3.99 6.28
CA LEU A 79 6.24 -5.02 5.37
C LEU A 79 7.75 -5.26 5.58
N ASN A 80 8.52 -4.21 5.86
CA ASN A 80 9.96 -4.32 6.14
C ASN A 80 10.28 -5.11 7.42
N ARG A 81 9.30 -5.35 8.30
CA ARG A 81 9.46 -6.19 9.50
C ARG A 81 9.25 -7.67 9.22
N VAL A 82 8.72 -8.01 8.05
CA VAL A 82 8.55 -9.39 7.59
C VAL A 82 9.90 -9.88 7.08
N THR A 83 10.57 -10.67 7.91
CA THR A 83 11.92 -11.19 7.62
C THR A 83 11.94 -12.71 7.80
N PRO A 84 12.88 -13.45 7.18
CA PRO A 84 13.03 -14.88 7.40
C PRO A 84 13.16 -15.24 8.89
N LYS A 85 13.80 -14.38 9.68
CA LYS A 85 13.94 -14.56 11.14
C LYS A 85 12.61 -14.49 11.88
N SER A 86 11.67 -13.67 11.42
CA SER A 86 10.35 -13.53 12.02
C SER A 86 9.46 -14.75 11.78
N PHE A 87 9.79 -15.58 10.77
CA PHE A 87 8.99 -16.73 10.33
C PHE A 87 9.79 -18.04 10.40
N LYS A 88 10.70 -18.19 11.37
CA LYS A 88 11.59 -19.35 11.51
C LYS A 88 10.90 -20.72 11.46
N ASN A 89 9.67 -20.80 11.92
CA ASN A 89 8.91 -22.04 12.03
C ASN A 89 7.94 -22.25 10.86
N LEU A 90 8.02 -21.43 9.82
CA LEU A 90 7.16 -21.59 8.65
C LEU A 90 7.73 -22.70 7.76
N PRO A 91 7.00 -23.80 7.49
CA PRO A 91 7.43 -24.85 6.59
C PRO A 91 7.75 -24.28 5.19
N GLY A 92 8.86 -24.76 4.60
CA GLY A 92 9.33 -24.28 3.29
C GLY A 92 10.14 -22.99 3.33
N LEU A 93 10.40 -22.42 4.51
CA LEU A 93 11.47 -21.46 4.71
C LEU A 93 12.73 -22.22 5.20
N PRO A 94 13.92 -21.94 4.64
CA PRO A 94 15.13 -22.60 5.11
C PRO A 94 15.42 -22.24 6.57
N PRO A 95 16.03 -23.12 7.35
CA PRO A 95 16.59 -22.76 8.63
C PRO A 95 17.65 -21.67 8.42
N SER A 96 17.48 -20.55 9.11
CA SER A 96 18.19 -19.30 8.88
C SER A 96 19.62 -19.29 9.43
N GLU A 97 20.52 -20.09 8.89
CA GLU A 97 21.96 -19.85 9.12
C GLU A 97 22.56 -18.85 8.12
N THR A 98 21.94 -18.68 6.95
CA THR A 98 22.41 -17.76 5.91
C THR A 98 21.33 -16.79 5.37
N GLY A 99 20.14 -16.85 5.91
CA GLY A 99 19.17 -15.76 5.83
C GLY A 99 18.30 -15.67 4.57
N VAL A 100 18.61 -16.26 3.43
CA VAL A 100 17.78 -16.12 2.22
C VAL A 100 17.91 -17.34 1.33
N GLU A 101 16.78 -18.01 1.04
CA GLU A 101 16.76 -18.99 -0.05
C GLU A 101 17.13 -18.33 -1.38
N PRO A 102 17.97 -18.96 -2.21
CA PRO A 102 18.29 -18.46 -3.55
C PRO A 102 17.09 -18.21 -4.44
N ASN A 103 15.97 -18.93 -4.20
CA ASN A 103 14.72 -18.77 -4.92
C ASN A 103 13.86 -17.58 -4.44
N MET A 104 14.03 -17.12 -3.22
CA MET A 104 13.33 -15.93 -2.70
C MET A 104 13.90 -14.64 -3.25
N THR A 105 15.19 -14.64 -3.62
CA THR A 105 15.88 -13.47 -4.22
C THR A 105 15.66 -13.35 -5.73
N LYS A 106 15.07 -14.37 -6.37
CA LYS A 106 14.92 -14.42 -7.83
C LYS A 106 13.55 -13.95 -8.32
N SER A 107 12.63 -13.54 -7.45
CA SER A 107 11.37 -12.96 -7.90
C SER A 107 11.61 -11.55 -8.45
N ASN A 108 11.31 -11.35 -9.73
CA ASN A 108 11.33 -10.03 -10.36
C ASN A 108 10.04 -9.22 -10.05
N VAL A 109 9.06 -9.84 -9.40
CA VAL A 109 7.73 -9.27 -9.15
C VAL A 109 7.56 -8.91 -7.68
N TYR A 110 7.97 -9.80 -6.76
CA TYR A 110 7.77 -9.64 -5.34
C TYR A 110 9.07 -9.46 -4.58
N SER A 111 9.06 -8.57 -3.60
CA SER A 111 10.14 -8.42 -2.63
C SER A 111 10.22 -9.65 -1.71
N VAL A 112 11.34 -9.80 -0.99
CA VAL A 112 11.52 -10.90 -0.02
C VAL A 112 10.40 -10.94 1.04
N PRO A 113 9.99 -9.83 1.68
CA PRO A 113 8.86 -9.82 2.59
C PRO A 113 7.54 -10.29 1.95
N GLU A 114 7.24 -9.84 0.75
CA GLU A 114 6.03 -10.25 0.01
C GLU A 114 6.05 -11.76 -0.30
N THR A 115 7.19 -12.29 -0.71
CA THR A 115 7.36 -13.74 -0.95
C THR A 115 7.17 -14.55 0.33
N ILE A 116 7.65 -14.06 1.48
CA ILE A 116 7.41 -14.69 2.78
C ILE A 116 5.92 -14.72 3.12
N LEU A 117 5.21 -13.60 2.89
CA LEU A 117 3.77 -13.53 3.13
C LEU A 117 2.99 -14.48 2.24
N LEU A 118 3.34 -14.62 0.96
CA LEU A 118 2.69 -15.60 0.06
C LEU A 118 2.91 -17.04 0.55
N LYS A 119 4.11 -17.39 1.02
CA LYS A 119 4.36 -18.70 1.62
C LYS A 119 3.58 -18.92 2.92
N TRP A 120 3.48 -17.89 3.75
CA TRP A 120 2.69 -17.90 4.97
C TRP A 120 1.20 -18.11 4.68
N LEU A 121 0.66 -17.39 3.70
CA LEU A 121 -0.74 -17.56 3.23
C LEU A 121 -0.96 -18.98 2.70
N THR A 122 -0.07 -19.49 1.86
CA THR A 122 -0.13 -20.87 1.34
C THR A 122 -0.18 -21.89 2.49
N TYR A 123 0.69 -21.77 3.47
CA TYR A 123 0.72 -22.68 4.62
C TYR A 123 -0.60 -22.67 5.40
N HIS A 124 -1.12 -21.49 5.73
CA HIS A 124 -2.36 -21.37 6.48
C HIS A 124 -3.57 -21.81 5.67
N TYR A 125 -3.61 -21.51 4.38
CA TYR A 125 -4.66 -21.97 3.47
C TYR A 125 -4.71 -23.50 3.41
N CYS A 126 -3.57 -24.17 3.18
CA CYS A 126 -3.48 -25.62 3.13
C CYS A 126 -3.84 -26.27 4.48
N LYS A 127 -3.48 -25.62 5.59
CA LYS A 127 -3.83 -26.10 6.93
C LYS A 127 -5.35 -26.09 7.19
N VAL A 128 -6.05 -25.07 6.68
CA VAL A 128 -7.51 -24.94 6.82
C VAL A 128 -8.24 -25.78 5.79
N ASN A 129 -7.66 -25.98 4.61
CA ASN A 129 -8.23 -26.70 3.47
C ASN A 129 -7.40 -27.93 3.06
N PRO A 130 -7.23 -28.93 3.92
CA PRO A 130 -6.34 -30.08 3.64
C PRO A 130 -6.77 -30.92 2.44
N MET A 131 -8.06 -30.93 2.10
CA MET A 131 -8.60 -31.67 0.96
C MET A 131 -8.39 -30.98 -0.40
N HIS A 132 -8.12 -29.67 -0.38
CA HIS A 132 -7.92 -28.85 -1.57
C HIS A 132 -6.71 -27.93 -1.38
N PRO A 133 -5.49 -28.49 -1.27
CA PRO A 133 -4.28 -27.68 -1.11
C PRO A 133 -4.07 -26.83 -2.36
N LYS A 134 -3.82 -25.53 -2.16
CA LYS A 134 -3.52 -24.57 -3.23
C LYS A 134 -2.27 -23.78 -2.85
N VAL A 135 -1.34 -23.62 -3.77
CA VAL A 135 -0.21 -22.72 -3.62
C VAL A 135 -0.66 -21.30 -3.98
N ILE A 136 -0.55 -20.38 -3.05
CA ILE A 136 -0.82 -18.97 -3.28
C ILE A 136 0.47 -18.32 -3.77
N SER A 137 0.50 -17.98 -5.06
CA SER A 137 1.67 -17.43 -5.75
C SER A 137 1.54 -15.95 -6.10
N ASN A 138 0.33 -15.41 -5.95
CA ASN A 138 -0.04 -14.08 -6.41
C ASN A 138 -1.07 -13.45 -5.47
N PHE A 139 -0.92 -12.15 -5.15
CA PHE A 139 -1.87 -11.42 -4.32
C PHE A 139 -3.15 -11.03 -5.08
N ASP A 140 -3.11 -10.94 -6.41
CA ASP A 140 -4.25 -10.49 -7.20
C ASP A 140 -5.15 -11.63 -7.67
N ALA A 141 -4.55 -12.75 -8.10
CA ALA A 141 -5.26 -13.85 -8.74
C ALA A 141 -5.61 -15.00 -7.81
N ASP A 142 -4.92 -15.13 -6.68
CA ASP A 142 -5.04 -16.28 -5.77
C ASP A 142 -5.79 -15.98 -4.47
N LEU A 143 -6.05 -14.69 -4.18
CA LEU A 143 -6.82 -14.22 -3.02
C LEU A 143 -8.22 -13.82 -3.44
#